data_1c344f7fd83efbe3adc2202338a26703
#
_entry.id   1c344f7fd83efbe3adc2202338a26703
#
_cell.length_a   1.000
_cell.length_b   1.000
_cell.length_c   1.000
_cell.angle_alpha   90.00
_cell.angle_beta   90.00
_cell.angle_gamma   90.00
#
_symmetry.space_group_name_H-M   'P 1'
#
loop_
_entity.id
_entity.type
_entity.pdbx_description
1 polymer ?
#
loop_
_entity_poly.entity_id
_entity_poly.type
_entity_poly.pdbx_seq_one_letter_code
_entity_poly.pdbx_strand_id
1 'polypeptide(L)'
;METNQLTFEHICFKYKGNDNQLFTDLDVTMETGQVVGILGASGSGKTTLTEILLGQLKPTCQQFRILENGKPVTAGSRSWSYVPQQNLLREYLKVSETFDFYADHHLKGSSKLTKKHRIAGIMDDLGLTEFANKKISEL
;
A
#
# COMPACT_ATOMS: atom_id res chain seq x y z
N MET A 1 -2.59 -9.75 -22.42
CA MET A 1 -1.92 -9.05 -21.33
C MET A 1 -1.03 -10.08 -20.66
N GLU A 2 0.25 -9.84 -20.53
CA GLU A 2 1.10 -10.71 -19.75
C GLU A 2 0.69 -10.62 -18.28
N THR A 3 0.37 -11.76 -17.69
CA THR A 3 0.02 -11.83 -16.27
C THR A 3 1.31 -11.78 -15.47
N ASN A 4 1.57 -10.70 -14.78
CA ASN A 4 2.69 -10.62 -13.87
C ASN A 4 2.31 -11.25 -12.54
N GLN A 5 3.13 -12.19 -12.07
CA GLN A 5 2.96 -12.89 -10.80
C GLN A 5 3.97 -12.35 -9.78
N LEU A 6 3.50 -12.07 -8.59
CA LEU A 6 4.30 -11.69 -7.44
C LEU A 6 4.15 -12.74 -6.35
N THR A 7 5.24 -13.33 -5.93
CA THR A 7 5.28 -14.36 -4.89
C THR A 7 6.17 -13.93 -3.74
N PHE A 8 5.66 -14.08 -2.54
CA PHE A 8 6.40 -13.95 -1.28
C PHE A 8 6.57 -15.34 -0.71
N GLU A 9 7.80 -15.81 -0.60
CA GLU A 9 8.12 -17.16 -0.12
C GLU A 9 8.76 -17.10 1.26
N HIS A 10 8.45 -18.12 2.06
CA HIS A 10 9.04 -18.34 3.39
C HIS A 10 8.81 -17.18 4.35
N ILE A 11 7.57 -16.65 4.43
CA ILE A 11 7.22 -15.65 5.43
C ILE A 11 7.15 -16.31 6.80
N CYS A 12 8.09 -15.99 7.67
CA CYS A 12 8.03 -16.32 9.09
C CYS A 12 8.07 -15.04 9.90
N PHE A 13 7.29 -14.98 10.95
CA PHE A 13 7.29 -13.80 11.80
C PHE A 13 7.00 -14.15 13.26
N LYS A 14 7.75 -13.48 14.14
CA LYS A 14 7.59 -13.55 15.58
C LYS A 14 7.84 -12.16 16.17
N TYR A 15 6.96 -11.71 17.05
CA TYR A 15 7.19 -10.46 17.78
C TYR A 15 8.30 -10.63 18.81
N LYS A 16 9.12 -9.62 18.97
CA LYS A 16 10.19 -9.61 19.99
C LYS A 16 9.56 -9.74 21.38
N GLY A 17 10.06 -10.71 22.17
CA GLY A 17 9.55 -10.98 23.52
C GLY A 17 8.33 -11.92 23.56
N ASN A 18 7.89 -12.45 22.43
CA ASN A 18 6.85 -13.48 22.37
C ASN A 18 7.48 -14.81 21.93
N ASP A 19 7.20 -15.91 22.62
CA ASP A 19 7.70 -17.22 22.25
C ASP A 19 6.91 -17.87 21.12
N ASN A 20 5.68 -17.43 20.90
CA ASN A 20 4.83 -17.96 19.84
C ASN A 20 5.15 -17.31 18.48
N GLN A 21 5.37 -18.16 17.50
CA GLN A 21 5.53 -17.75 16.10
C GLN A 21 4.17 -17.42 15.51
N LEU A 22 4.04 -16.24 14.89
CA LEU A 22 2.80 -15.83 14.23
C LEU A 22 2.65 -16.47 12.85
N PHE A 23 3.76 -16.53 12.09
CA PHE A 23 3.86 -17.23 10.81
C PHE A 23 5.09 -18.14 10.83
N THR A 24 4.93 -19.38 10.37
CA THR A 24 5.99 -20.41 10.46
C THR A 24 6.63 -20.70 9.11
N ASP A 25 5.99 -20.52 8.01
CA ASP A 25 6.48 -20.71 6.64
C ASP A 25 5.30 -20.49 5.69
N LEU A 26 4.91 -19.22 5.54
CA LEU A 26 3.76 -18.85 4.74
C LEU A 26 4.23 -18.34 3.38
N ASP A 27 3.62 -18.86 2.32
CA ASP A 27 3.78 -18.36 0.96
C ASP A 27 2.53 -17.60 0.52
N VAL A 28 2.73 -16.48 -0.16
CA VAL A 28 1.65 -15.66 -0.72
C VAL A 28 1.96 -15.35 -2.17
N THR A 29 1.04 -15.69 -3.06
CA THR A 29 1.14 -15.37 -4.49
C THR A 29 -0.02 -14.51 -4.92
N MET A 30 0.26 -13.47 -5.71
CA MET A 30 -0.70 -12.54 -6.29
C MET A 30 -0.41 -12.35 -7.77
N GLU A 31 -1.46 -12.13 -8.56
CA GLU A 31 -1.34 -11.90 -10.01
C GLU A 31 -1.91 -10.54 -10.38
N THR A 32 -1.41 -9.97 -11.47
CA THR A 32 -1.92 -8.69 -11.99
C THR A 32 -3.42 -8.77 -12.27
N GLY A 33 -4.16 -7.77 -11.80
CA GLY A 33 -5.61 -7.67 -11.98
C GLY A 33 -6.43 -8.44 -10.94
N GLN A 34 -5.80 -9.17 -10.01
CA GLN A 34 -6.50 -9.84 -8.92
C GLN A 34 -6.78 -8.89 -7.75
N VAL A 35 -7.90 -9.13 -7.09
CA VAL A 35 -8.20 -8.60 -5.75
C VAL A 35 -8.03 -9.73 -4.75
N VAL A 36 -7.09 -9.56 -3.82
CA VAL A 36 -6.78 -10.57 -2.80
C VAL A 36 -7.33 -10.11 -1.45
N GLY A 37 -8.20 -10.93 -0.85
CA GLY A 37 -8.76 -10.69 0.49
C GLY A 37 -8.00 -11.47 1.55
N ILE A 38 -7.60 -10.79 2.65
CA ILE A 38 -7.01 -11.42 3.83
C ILE A 38 -8.09 -11.51 4.92
N LEU A 39 -8.55 -12.71 5.21
CA LEU A 39 -9.62 -13.00 6.18
C LEU A 39 -9.05 -13.69 7.42
N GLY A 40 -9.66 -13.46 8.56
CA GLY A 40 -9.28 -14.11 9.82
C GLY A 40 -9.81 -13.37 11.04
N ALA A 41 -9.78 -14.03 12.21
CA ALA A 41 -10.18 -13.47 13.49
C ALA A 41 -9.35 -12.24 13.89
N SER A 42 -9.84 -11.45 14.86
CA SER A 42 -9.03 -10.38 15.45
C SER A 42 -7.75 -10.97 16.07
N GLY A 43 -6.61 -10.32 15.86
CA GLY A 43 -5.32 -10.80 16.37
C GLY A 43 -4.66 -11.92 15.56
N SER A 44 -5.28 -12.40 14.46
CA SER A 44 -4.69 -13.47 13.63
C SER A 44 -3.48 -13.05 12.78
N GLY A 45 -3.04 -11.80 12.85
CA GLY A 45 -1.86 -11.32 12.14
C GLY A 45 -2.11 -10.68 10.77
N LYS A 46 -3.37 -10.38 10.39
CA LYS A 46 -3.69 -9.76 9.08
C LYS A 46 -2.90 -8.48 8.81
N THR A 47 -2.89 -7.56 9.76
CA THR A 47 -2.13 -6.31 9.67
C THR A 47 -0.64 -6.57 9.56
N THR A 48 -0.11 -7.49 10.38
CA THR A 48 1.30 -7.88 10.36
C THR A 48 1.69 -8.47 9.00
N LEU A 49 0.84 -9.33 8.42
CA LEU A 49 1.07 -9.86 7.08
C LEU A 49 1.11 -8.75 6.04
N THR A 50 0.13 -7.83 6.05
CA THR A 50 0.09 -6.68 5.15
C THR A 50 1.36 -5.82 5.27
N GLU A 51 1.81 -5.53 6.49
CA GLU A 51 3.04 -4.75 6.73
C GLU A 51 4.30 -5.47 6.21
N ILE A 52 4.35 -6.81 6.30
CA ILE A 52 5.43 -7.63 5.72
C ILE A 52 5.39 -7.54 4.19
N LEU A 53 4.22 -7.72 3.56
CA LEU A 53 4.06 -7.65 2.12
C LEU A 53 4.43 -6.26 1.58
N LEU A 54 4.16 -5.19 2.34
CA LEU A 54 4.55 -3.81 2.02
C LEU A 54 6.03 -3.50 2.30
N GLY A 55 6.77 -4.42 2.94
CA GLY A 55 8.16 -4.22 3.33
C GLY A 55 8.36 -3.29 4.55
N GLN A 56 7.29 -2.98 5.29
CA GLN A 56 7.33 -2.17 6.52
C GLN A 56 7.83 -2.98 7.72
N LEU A 57 7.52 -4.28 7.75
CA LEU A 57 8.06 -5.24 8.69
C LEU A 57 8.96 -6.25 7.98
N LYS A 58 10.07 -6.60 8.63
CA LYS A 58 10.99 -7.62 8.11
C LYS A 58 10.61 -8.99 8.67
N PRO A 59 10.45 -10.02 7.81
CA PRO A 59 10.33 -11.40 8.25
C PRO A 59 11.52 -11.83 9.10
N THR A 60 11.30 -12.81 9.97
CA THR A 60 12.34 -13.35 10.86
C THR A 60 13.14 -14.48 10.23
N CYS A 61 12.65 -15.09 9.13
CA CYS A 61 13.38 -16.11 8.38
C CYS A 61 14.46 -15.51 7.48
N GLN A 62 15.59 -16.19 7.38
CA GLN A 62 16.64 -15.84 6.42
C GLN A 62 16.29 -16.25 4.98
N GLN A 63 15.40 -17.24 4.81
CA GLN A 63 14.99 -17.77 3.51
C GLN A 63 13.92 -16.91 2.81
N PHE A 64 13.36 -15.91 3.48
CA PHE A 64 12.35 -15.03 2.89
C PHE A 64 12.81 -14.45 1.55
N ARG A 65 11.98 -14.60 0.54
CA ARG A 65 12.22 -14.11 -0.83
C ARG A 65 10.98 -13.46 -1.40
N ILE A 66 11.22 -12.48 -2.25
CA ILE A 66 10.18 -11.88 -3.10
C ILE A 66 10.56 -12.20 -4.55
N LEU A 67 9.65 -12.82 -5.28
CA LEU A 67 9.84 -13.18 -6.68
C LEU A 67 8.83 -12.43 -7.55
N GLU A 68 9.27 -11.91 -8.68
CA GLU A 68 8.43 -11.38 -9.75
C GLU A 68 8.64 -12.24 -10.99
N ASN A 69 7.57 -12.93 -11.41
CA ASN A 69 7.63 -13.91 -12.51
C ASN A 69 8.76 -14.94 -12.30
N GLY A 70 8.90 -15.45 -11.07
CA GLY A 70 9.93 -16.40 -10.67
C GLY A 70 11.34 -15.83 -10.52
N LYS A 71 11.56 -14.52 -10.72
CA LYS A 71 12.88 -13.88 -10.57
C LYS A 71 12.95 -13.11 -9.24
N PRO A 72 14.03 -13.24 -8.47
CA PRO A 72 14.19 -12.50 -7.22
C PRO A 72 14.18 -11.00 -7.44
N VAL A 73 13.42 -10.29 -6.58
CA VAL A 73 13.37 -8.82 -6.54
C VAL A 73 13.60 -8.32 -5.12
N THR A 74 14.10 -7.09 -4.99
CA THR A 74 14.26 -6.46 -3.69
C THR A 74 13.00 -5.71 -3.28
N ALA A 75 12.65 -5.71 -2.00
CA ALA A 75 11.46 -5.02 -1.47
C ALA A 75 11.38 -3.53 -1.85
N GLY A 76 12.51 -2.85 -2.03
CA GLY A 76 12.57 -1.43 -2.41
C GLY A 76 12.43 -1.14 -3.91
N SER A 77 12.36 -2.14 -4.78
CA SER A 77 12.28 -1.96 -6.24
C SER A 77 10.86 -1.70 -6.76
N ARG A 78 9.85 -1.75 -5.89
CA ARG A 78 8.43 -1.62 -6.26
C ARG A 78 7.78 -0.40 -5.63
N SER A 79 6.87 0.23 -6.38
CA SER A 79 5.97 1.25 -5.87
C SER A 79 4.71 0.58 -5.34
N TRP A 80 4.53 0.61 -4.03
CA TRP A 80 3.30 0.19 -3.37
C TRP A 80 2.49 1.42 -2.99
N SER A 81 1.18 1.32 -3.14
CA SER A 81 0.25 2.28 -2.55
C SER A 81 -0.44 1.61 -1.37
N TYR A 82 -0.46 2.28 -0.24
CA TYR A 82 -1.07 1.78 1.00
C TYR A 82 -2.11 2.77 1.51
N VAL A 83 -3.30 2.26 1.76
CA VAL A 83 -4.37 3.01 2.44
C VAL A 83 -4.49 2.46 3.85
N PRO A 84 -4.02 3.20 4.87
CA PRO A 84 -4.07 2.73 6.25
C PRO A 84 -5.50 2.77 6.80
N GLN A 85 -5.76 1.95 7.82
CA GLN A 85 -7.04 1.93 8.52
C GLN A 85 -7.32 3.25 9.26
N GLN A 86 -6.28 3.89 9.80
CA GLN A 86 -6.39 5.20 10.44
C GLN A 86 -6.19 6.30 9.41
N ASN A 87 -7.01 7.34 9.50
CA ASN A 87 -6.84 8.53 8.66
C ASN A 87 -5.52 9.23 8.99
N LEU A 88 -4.58 9.27 8.05
CA LEU A 88 -3.31 9.97 8.15
C LEU A 88 -3.35 11.34 7.46
N LEU A 89 -4.50 11.73 6.91
CA LEU A 89 -4.66 13.02 6.25
C LEU A 89 -4.72 14.15 7.29
N ARG A 90 -4.26 15.30 6.88
CA ARG A 90 -4.31 16.51 7.73
C ARG A 90 -5.71 17.08 7.69
N GLU A 91 -6.46 16.89 8.76
CA GLU A 91 -7.89 17.22 8.88
C GLU A 91 -8.22 18.70 8.63
N TYR A 92 -7.28 19.61 8.90
CA TYR A 92 -7.45 21.05 8.69
C TYR A 92 -7.24 21.52 7.26
N LEU A 93 -6.66 20.70 6.38
CA LEU A 93 -6.50 21.02 4.96
C LEU A 93 -7.80 20.78 4.20
N LYS A 94 -7.99 21.57 3.13
CA LYS A 94 -9.02 21.31 2.14
C LYS A 94 -8.69 20.08 1.30
N VAL A 95 -9.70 19.48 0.71
CA VAL A 95 -9.53 18.37 -0.24
C VAL A 95 -8.57 18.78 -1.36
N SER A 96 -8.80 19.92 -2.01
CA SER A 96 -7.92 20.43 -3.07
C SER A 96 -6.48 20.64 -2.63
N GLU A 97 -6.27 21.23 -1.45
CA GLU A 97 -4.93 21.46 -0.90
C GLU A 97 -4.19 20.15 -0.61
N THR A 98 -4.92 19.12 -0.17
CA THR A 98 -4.37 17.78 0.05
C THR A 98 -3.91 17.16 -1.27
N PHE A 99 -4.72 17.22 -2.33
CA PHE A 99 -4.36 16.73 -3.64
C PHE A 99 -3.17 17.49 -4.23
N ASP A 100 -3.13 18.80 -4.10
CA ASP A 100 -2.00 19.63 -4.57
C ASP A 100 -0.70 19.21 -3.86
N PHE A 101 -0.74 19.04 -2.54
CA PHE A 101 0.42 18.63 -1.75
C PHE A 101 0.97 17.26 -2.23
N TYR A 102 0.11 16.26 -2.40
CA TYR A 102 0.54 14.94 -2.87
C TYR A 102 0.98 14.96 -4.33
N ALA A 103 0.33 15.73 -5.20
CA ALA A 103 0.75 15.87 -6.59
C ALA A 103 2.13 16.53 -6.71
N ASP A 104 2.44 17.50 -5.87
CA ASP A 104 3.77 18.13 -5.86
C ASP A 104 4.85 17.17 -5.42
N HIS A 105 4.52 16.22 -4.56
CA HIS A 105 5.46 15.21 -4.09
C HIS A 105 5.66 14.06 -5.11
N HIS A 106 4.57 13.52 -5.65
CA HIS A 106 4.60 12.33 -6.51
C HIS A 106 4.81 12.63 -8.00
N LEU A 107 4.41 13.80 -8.47
CA LEU A 107 4.55 14.24 -9.87
C LEU A 107 5.68 15.26 -10.03
N LYS A 108 6.81 15.03 -9.37
CA LYS A 108 8.01 15.88 -9.51
C LYS A 108 8.45 15.95 -10.97
N GLY A 109 8.70 17.17 -11.46
CA GLY A 109 9.10 17.38 -12.86
C GLY A 109 7.95 17.51 -13.86
N SER A 110 6.71 17.21 -13.47
CA SER A 110 5.55 17.45 -14.34
C SER A 110 5.15 18.93 -14.36
N SER A 111 4.59 19.38 -15.48
CA SER A 111 4.08 20.75 -15.61
C SER A 111 2.90 20.99 -14.65
N LYS A 112 2.68 22.26 -14.27
CA LYS A 112 1.54 22.65 -13.43
C LYS A 112 0.19 22.26 -14.07
N LEU A 113 0.11 22.33 -15.39
CA LEU A 113 -1.08 21.96 -16.14
C LEU A 113 -1.34 20.45 -16.06
N THR A 114 -0.29 19.63 -16.22
CA THR A 114 -0.37 18.16 -16.10
C THR A 114 -0.85 17.74 -14.71
N LYS A 115 -0.30 18.36 -13.65
CA LYS A 115 -0.74 18.10 -12.27
C LYS A 115 -2.21 18.43 -12.07
N LYS A 116 -2.66 19.61 -12.52
CA LYS A 116 -4.07 20.01 -12.42
C LYS A 116 -5.02 19.06 -13.14
N HIS A 117 -4.68 18.63 -14.35
CA HIS A 117 -5.51 17.68 -15.10
C HIS A 117 -5.58 16.32 -14.38
N ARG A 118 -4.44 15.86 -13.83
CA ARG A 118 -4.41 14.59 -13.08
C ARG A 118 -5.24 14.65 -11.80
N ILE A 119 -5.13 15.76 -11.05
CA ILE A 119 -5.94 15.99 -9.84
C ILE A 119 -7.42 16.03 -10.18
N ALA A 120 -7.82 16.80 -11.19
CA ALA A 120 -9.21 16.92 -11.60
C ALA A 120 -9.81 15.56 -12.00
N GLY A 121 -9.09 14.75 -12.77
CA GLY A 121 -9.52 13.40 -13.13
C GLY A 121 -9.71 12.49 -11.90
N ILE A 122 -8.74 12.47 -10.97
CA ILE A 122 -8.86 11.66 -9.76
C ILE A 122 -10.01 12.13 -8.86
N MET A 123 -10.20 13.45 -8.73
CA MET A 123 -11.31 13.99 -7.93
C MET A 123 -12.67 13.66 -8.53
N ASP A 124 -12.78 13.64 -9.85
CA ASP A 124 -13.98 13.23 -10.58
C ASP A 124 -14.25 11.74 -10.38
N ASP A 125 -13.25 10.89 -10.62
CA ASP A 125 -13.32 9.42 -10.43
C ASP A 125 -13.77 9.03 -9.00
N LEU A 126 -13.37 9.82 -8.00
CA LEU A 126 -13.71 9.60 -6.59
C LEU A 126 -14.98 10.32 -6.14
N GLY A 127 -15.65 11.10 -7.01
CA GLY A 127 -16.82 11.90 -6.65
C GLY A 127 -16.52 13.02 -5.66
N LEU A 128 -15.28 13.53 -5.63
CA LEU A 128 -14.82 14.56 -4.69
C LEU A 128 -14.82 15.99 -5.25
N THR A 129 -15.21 16.17 -6.50
CA THR A 129 -15.15 17.48 -7.19
C THR A 129 -15.95 18.55 -6.45
N GLU A 130 -17.15 18.23 -5.97
CA GLU A 130 -18.00 19.16 -5.22
C GLU A 130 -17.48 19.47 -3.81
N PHE A 131 -16.61 18.61 -3.27
CA PHE A 131 -16.01 18.77 -1.94
C PHE A 131 -14.63 19.45 -1.96
N ALA A 132 -14.15 19.90 -3.13
CA ALA A 132 -12.82 20.46 -3.32
C ALA A 132 -12.43 21.52 -2.27
N ASN A 133 -13.37 22.36 -1.88
CA ASN A 133 -13.17 23.47 -0.93
C ASN A 133 -13.52 23.11 0.54
N LYS A 134 -14.04 21.91 0.81
CA LYS A 134 -14.30 21.43 2.17
C LYS A 134 -13.01 20.96 2.83
N LYS A 135 -12.92 21.11 4.14
CA LYS A 135 -11.84 20.50 4.91
C LYS A 135 -12.02 18.99 5.01
N ILE A 136 -10.90 18.27 5.16
CA ILE A 136 -10.92 16.80 5.37
C ILE A 136 -11.77 16.44 6.60
N SER A 137 -11.73 17.27 7.66
CA SER A 137 -12.55 17.07 8.87
C SER A 137 -14.07 17.24 8.65
N GLU A 138 -14.50 17.73 7.50
CA GLU A 138 -15.91 17.98 7.17
C GLU A 138 -16.49 16.90 6.25
N LEU A 139 -15.68 15.90 5.88
CA LEU A 139 -16.07 14.75 5.08
C LEU A 139 -16.52 13.60 5.98
#